data_20d1708d5821ebff9d554707fff139de
#
_entry.id   20d1708d5821ebff9d554707fff139de
#
_cell.length_a   1.000
_cell.length_b   1.000
_cell.length_c   1.000
_cell.angle_alpha   90.00
_cell.angle_beta   90.00
_cell.angle_gamma   90.00
#
_symmetry.space_group_name_H-M   'P 1'
#
loop_
_entity.id
_entity.type
_entity.pdbx_description
1 polymer ?
#
loop_
_entity_poly.entity_id
_entity_poly.type
_entity_poly.pdbx_seq_one_letter_code
_entity_poly.pdbx_strand_id
1 'polypeptide(L)'
;MSILLKSIRVAALAACVALTACASTQPVPYSDIASSSQMRASAHDGTGRIPYEYKSAADLRAYSRFTVDPVVVYAGADNQFEDISEQDKNELAKYMQATFSARLAALAKNNADPRAQALRIRLTLTGAKENTPVLSTLSRFDLLGGPYNAVQAVRGKEGALTGSVSFAVEIYSASTSELLAAYVSKQYPNAWNLGAGIGSMSASKTGIDKGADELVAYLVKR
;
A
#
# COMPACT_ATOMS: atom_id res chain seq x y z
N MET A 1 20.95 21.07 -43.15
CA MET A 1 21.29 21.10 -41.71
C MET A 1 20.10 21.45 -40.80
N SER A 2 19.19 22.32 -41.23
CA SER A 2 18.02 22.76 -40.40
C SER A 2 16.93 21.68 -40.21
N ILE A 3 16.68 20.80 -41.17
CA ILE A 3 15.64 19.75 -41.08
C ILE A 3 16.06 18.63 -40.12
N LEU A 4 17.34 18.25 -40.17
CA LEU A 4 17.87 17.20 -39.27
C LEU A 4 17.79 17.61 -37.79
N LEU A 5 18.10 18.89 -37.47
CA LEU A 5 17.96 19.41 -36.10
C LEU A 5 16.51 19.47 -35.62
N LYS A 6 15.54 19.76 -36.50
CA LYS A 6 14.11 19.74 -36.16
C LYS A 6 13.64 18.33 -35.87
N SER A 7 14.06 17.34 -36.67
CA SER A 7 13.70 15.92 -36.43
C SER A 7 14.27 15.37 -35.14
N ILE A 8 15.49 15.72 -34.75
CA ILE A 8 16.12 15.32 -33.49
C ILE A 8 15.38 15.95 -32.28
N ARG A 9 14.95 17.20 -32.39
CA ARG A 9 14.19 17.86 -31.31
C ARG A 9 12.80 17.25 -31.10
N VAL A 10 12.11 16.89 -32.19
CA VAL A 10 10.80 16.22 -32.11
C VAL A 10 10.95 14.81 -31.55
N ALA A 11 11.97 14.05 -31.94
CA ALA A 11 12.26 12.73 -31.37
C ALA A 11 12.63 12.79 -29.90
N ALA A 12 13.39 13.80 -29.47
CA ALA A 12 13.73 14.01 -28.04
C ALA A 12 12.51 14.39 -27.20
N LEU A 13 11.59 15.24 -27.71
CA LEU A 13 10.33 15.54 -27.01
C LEU A 13 9.42 14.33 -26.93
N ALA A 14 9.31 13.52 -27.97
CA ALA A 14 8.51 12.29 -27.94
C ALA A 14 9.07 11.26 -26.96
N ALA A 15 10.39 11.14 -26.83
CA ALA A 15 11.03 10.28 -25.84
C ALA A 15 10.78 10.75 -24.40
N CYS A 16 10.75 12.06 -24.13
CA CYS A 16 10.42 12.59 -22.79
C CYS A 16 8.97 12.34 -22.39
N VAL A 17 8.01 12.37 -23.31
CA VAL A 17 6.60 12.08 -23.03
C VAL A 17 6.37 10.59 -22.77
N ALA A 18 7.12 9.70 -23.43
CA ALA A 18 7.03 8.25 -23.22
C ALA A 18 7.54 7.81 -21.82
N LEU A 19 8.46 8.57 -21.21
CA LEU A 19 8.99 8.27 -19.87
C LEU A 19 8.02 8.58 -18.73
N THR A 20 6.98 9.38 -18.95
CA THR A 20 5.96 9.69 -17.92
C THR A 20 4.85 8.65 -17.83
N ALA A 21 4.72 7.73 -18.79
CA ALA A 21 3.65 6.74 -18.87
C ALA A 21 3.80 5.53 -17.92
N CYS A 22 4.93 5.41 -17.20
CA CYS A 22 5.18 4.30 -16.27
C CYS A 22 5.15 4.71 -14.79
N ALA A 23 4.57 5.87 -14.44
CA ALA A 23 4.40 6.22 -13.04
C ALA A 23 3.30 5.35 -12.44
N SER A 24 3.64 4.49 -11.47
CA SER A 24 2.64 3.75 -10.71
C SER A 24 1.73 4.71 -9.94
N THR A 25 0.42 4.48 -9.99
CA THR A 25 -0.56 5.27 -9.23
C THR A 25 -0.21 5.24 -7.74
N GLN A 26 -0.01 6.41 -7.16
CA GLN A 26 0.29 6.53 -5.72
C GLN A 26 -0.99 6.79 -4.94
N PRO A 27 -1.13 6.26 -3.71
CA PRO A 27 -2.24 6.60 -2.84
C PRO A 27 -2.33 8.09 -2.55
N VAL A 28 -3.55 8.56 -2.36
CA VAL A 28 -3.87 9.93 -1.97
C VAL A 28 -4.61 9.93 -0.62
N PRO A 29 -4.75 11.06 0.08
CA PRO A 29 -5.64 11.14 1.23
C PRO A 29 -7.10 11.12 0.78
N TYR A 30 -7.62 9.96 0.42
CA TYR A 30 -8.96 9.75 -0.18
C TYR A 30 -10.06 10.59 0.45
N SER A 31 -10.86 11.30 -0.36
CA SER A 31 -11.76 12.40 0.06
C SER A 31 -12.81 12.00 1.11
N ASP A 32 -13.32 10.77 1.04
CA ASP A 32 -14.38 10.27 1.93
C ASP A 32 -13.85 9.50 3.16
N ILE A 33 -12.52 9.53 3.40
CA ILE A 33 -11.93 8.98 4.63
C ILE A 33 -11.86 10.07 5.69
N ALA A 34 -12.34 9.77 6.90
CA ALA A 34 -12.51 10.76 7.96
C ALA A 34 -11.21 11.49 8.36
N SER A 35 -10.09 10.80 8.28
CA SER A 35 -8.76 11.36 8.62
C SER A 35 -8.08 12.13 7.49
N SER A 36 -8.65 12.15 6.27
CA SER A 36 -8.05 12.75 5.07
C SER A 36 -7.50 14.15 5.28
N SER A 37 -8.31 15.04 5.87
CA SER A 37 -7.96 16.45 6.07
C SER A 37 -6.79 16.65 7.05
N GLN A 38 -6.50 15.65 7.88
CA GLN A 38 -5.42 15.67 8.87
C GLN A 38 -4.11 15.09 8.33
N MET A 39 -4.17 14.25 7.29
CA MET A 39 -2.97 13.63 6.71
C MET A 39 -2.09 14.67 6.01
N ARG A 40 -0.80 14.47 6.08
CA ARG A 40 0.25 15.28 5.40
C ARG A 40 1.20 14.34 4.68
N ALA A 41 1.89 14.85 3.68
CA ALA A 41 2.94 14.10 2.99
C ALA A 41 3.96 13.58 4.01
N SER A 42 4.26 12.29 3.96
CA SER A 42 5.21 11.66 4.87
C SER A 42 6.64 12.12 4.55
N ALA A 43 7.31 12.70 5.55
CA ALA A 43 8.69 13.17 5.40
C ALA A 43 9.72 12.04 5.37
N HIS A 44 9.33 10.82 5.78
CA HIS A 44 10.24 9.70 6.00
C HIS A 44 9.97 8.49 5.11
N ASP A 45 9.05 8.61 4.16
CA ASP A 45 8.73 7.53 3.22
C ASP A 45 9.64 7.51 1.99
N GLY A 46 10.87 7.04 2.18
CA GLY A 46 11.82 6.84 1.08
C GLY A 46 11.39 5.77 0.06
N THR A 47 10.41 4.93 0.40
CA THR A 47 9.94 3.83 -0.45
C THR A 47 8.71 4.18 -1.28
N GLY A 48 7.95 5.21 -0.90
CA GLY A 48 6.66 5.58 -1.47
C GLY A 48 5.51 4.65 -1.04
N ARG A 49 5.70 3.86 0.05
CA ARG A 49 4.68 2.94 0.56
C ARG A 49 3.68 3.60 1.49
N ILE A 50 4.09 4.65 2.21
CA ILE A 50 3.24 5.44 3.11
C ILE A 50 3.39 6.91 2.74
N PRO A 51 2.82 7.35 1.60
CA PRO A 51 3.03 8.71 1.10
C PRO A 51 2.36 9.80 1.94
N TYR A 52 1.32 9.46 2.71
CA TYR A 52 0.62 10.40 3.58
C TYR A 52 0.35 9.77 4.94
N GLU A 53 0.57 10.54 5.98
CA GLU A 53 0.34 10.13 7.36
C GLU A 53 -0.14 11.28 8.25
N TYR A 54 -0.79 10.92 9.35
CA TYR A 54 -1.09 11.76 10.50
C TYR A 54 -0.63 11.05 11.77
N LYS A 55 -0.02 11.78 12.67
CA LYS A 55 0.37 11.32 14.00
C LYS A 55 0.00 12.35 15.05
N SER A 56 -0.71 11.92 16.08
CA SER A 56 -0.86 12.70 17.32
C SER A 56 0.40 12.57 18.20
N ALA A 57 0.40 13.27 19.33
CA ALA A 57 1.47 13.15 20.33
C ALA A 57 1.36 11.87 21.21
N ALA A 58 0.34 11.03 21.00
CA ALA A 58 0.09 9.84 21.81
C ALA A 58 1.18 8.77 21.59
N ASP A 59 1.61 8.15 22.68
CA ASP A 59 2.47 6.97 22.62
C ASP A 59 1.64 5.71 22.38
N LEU A 60 1.64 5.18 21.17
CA LEU A 60 0.86 3.99 20.81
C LEU A 60 1.31 2.72 21.55
N ARG A 61 2.52 2.69 22.11
CA ARG A 61 3.04 1.55 22.90
C ARG A 61 2.34 1.39 24.25
N ALA A 62 1.65 2.43 24.72
CA ALA A 62 0.82 2.35 25.92
C ALA A 62 -0.45 1.49 25.74
N TYR A 63 -0.70 1.06 24.51
CA TYR A 63 -1.87 0.27 24.14
C TYR A 63 -1.44 -1.15 23.80
N SER A 64 -2.05 -2.15 24.42
CA SER A 64 -1.77 -3.56 24.14
C SER A 64 -3.02 -4.38 23.79
N ARG A 65 -4.16 -3.73 23.69
CA ARG A 65 -5.42 -4.35 23.24
C ARG A 65 -5.85 -3.71 21.92
N PHE A 66 -6.32 -4.54 20.99
CA PHE A 66 -6.65 -4.10 19.64
C PHE A 66 -8.01 -4.64 19.21
N THR A 67 -8.83 -3.78 18.62
CA THR A 67 -10.08 -4.15 17.97
C THR A 67 -9.99 -3.69 16.52
N VAL A 68 -10.34 -4.55 15.58
CA VAL A 68 -10.39 -4.22 14.15
C VAL A 68 -11.85 -4.11 13.74
N ASP A 69 -12.24 -2.93 13.28
CA ASP A 69 -13.57 -2.71 12.67
C ASP A 69 -13.70 -3.55 11.39
N PRO A 70 -14.91 -3.90 10.94
CA PRO A 70 -15.08 -4.53 9.62
C PRO A 70 -14.41 -3.72 8.51
N VAL A 71 -13.63 -4.38 7.67
CA VAL A 71 -12.94 -3.72 6.54
C VAL A 71 -13.95 -3.19 5.54
N VAL A 72 -13.80 -1.93 5.17
CA VAL A 72 -14.66 -1.25 4.20
C VAL A 72 -13.95 -1.23 2.84
N VAL A 73 -14.70 -1.56 1.77
CA VAL A 73 -14.25 -1.30 0.39
C VAL A 73 -14.62 0.13 0.04
N TYR A 74 -13.63 0.93 -0.32
CA TYR A 74 -13.81 2.33 -0.64
C TYR A 74 -14.56 2.53 -1.95
N ALA A 75 -15.63 3.32 -1.92
CA ALA A 75 -16.49 3.59 -3.07
C ALA A 75 -16.38 5.03 -3.62
N GLY A 76 -15.49 5.86 -3.04
CA GLY A 76 -15.26 7.24 -3.49
C GLY A 76 -14.75 7.31 -4.93
N ALA A 77 -14.96 8.43 -5.59
CA ALA A 77 -14.59 8.63 -7.00
C ALA A 77 -13.07 8.60 -7.25
N ASP A 78 -12.27 8.82 -6.21
CA ASP A 78 -10.81 8.79 -6.20
C ASP A 78 -10.23 7.41 -5.80
N ASN A 79 -11.05 6.35 -5.81
CA ASN A 79 -10.58 4.98 -5.60
C ASN A 79 -9.56 4.56 -6.68
N GLN A 80 -8.74 3.57 -6.35
CA GLN A 80 -7.64 3.12 -7.22
C GLN A 80 -7.75 1.61 -7.54
N PHE A 81 -8.96 1.14 -7.78
CA PHE A 81 -9.18 -0.20 -8.29
C PHE A 81 -9.01 -0.24 -9.81
N GLU A 82 -8.02 -1.00 -10.30
CA GLU A 82 -7.76 -1.18 -11.73
C GLU A 82 -8.35 -2.54 -12.18
N ASP A 83 -9.44 -2.51 -12.93
CA ASP A 83 -10.12 -3.70 -13.53
C ASP A 83 -10.41 -4.85 -12.53
N ILE A 84 -10.66 -4.53 -11.26
CA ILE A 84 -10.94 -5.50 -10.20
C ILE A 84 -12.44 -5.70 -10.07
N SER A 85 -12.90 -6.96 -10.14
CA SER A 85 -14.30 -7.30 -9.93
C SER A 85 -14.78 -7.00 -8.50
N GLU A 86 -16.08 -6.76 -8.33
CA GLU A 86 -16.67 -6.57 -7.00
C GLU A 86 -16.50 -7.82 -6.11
N GLN A 87 -16.49 -9.00 -6.71
CA GLN A 87 -16.21 -10.24 -5.99
C GLN A 87 -14.79 -10.26 -5.43
N ASP A 88 -13.79 -9.88 -6.25
CA ASP A 88 -12.38 -9.85 -5.83
C ASP A 88 -12.13 -8.77 -4.79
N LYS A 89 -12.75 -7.59 -4.91
CA LYS A 89 -12.69 -6.53 -3.87
C LYS A 89 -13.19 -7.07 -2.52
N ASN A 90 -14.33 -7.75 -2.52
CA ASN A 90 -14.90 -8.34 -1.32
C ASN A 90 -14.03 -9.47 -0.76
N GLU A 91 -13.40 -10.28 -1.61
CA GLU A 91 -12.46 -11.34 -1.19
C GLU A 91 -11.21 -10.72 -0.56
N LEU A 92 -10.64 -9.68 -1.17
CA LEU A 92 -9.49 -8.95 -0.61
C LEU A 92 -9.83 -8.30 0.73
N ALA A 93 -11.02 -7.69 0.87
CA ALA A 93 -11.47 -7.11 2.13
C ALA A 93 -11.60 -8.16 3.25
N LYS A 94 -12.16 -9.34 2.95
CA LYS A 94 -12.22 -10.46 3.90
C LYS A 94 -10.84 -10.98 4.28
N TYR A 95 -9.95 -11.12 3.31
CA TYR A 95 -8.58 -11.53 3.54
C TYR A 95 -7.84 -10.53 4.42
N MET A 96 -7.99 -9.24 4.14
CA MET A 96 -7.41 -8.14 4.91
C MET A 96 -7.93 -8.16 6.37
N GLN A 97 -9.25 -8.31 6.55
CA GLN A 97 -9.86 -8.43 7.88
C GLN A 97 -9.21 -9.57 8.69
N ALA A 98 -9.12 -10.76 8.10
CA ALA A 98 -8.57 -11.93 8.77
C ALA A 98 -7.09 -11.76 9.10
N THR A 99 -6.29 -11.27 8.16
CA THR A 99 -4.84 -11.12 8.29
C THR A 99 -4.47 -10.09 9.35
N PHE A 100 -5.04 -8.89 9.28
CA PHE A 100 -4.77 -7.83 10.26
C PHE A 100 -5.24 -8.22 11.67
N SER A 101 -6.43 -8.82 11.79
CA SER A 101 -6.93 -9.31 13.08
C SER A 101 -6.02 -10.37 13.68
N ALA A 102 -5.52 -11.31 12.88
CA ALA A 102 -4.60 -12.36 13.36
C ALA A 102 -3.26 -11.79 13.84
N ARG A 103 -2.66 -10.84 13.10
CA ARG A 103 -1.39 -10.19 13.48
C ARG A 103 -1.53 -9.38 14.77
N LEU A 104 -2.60 -8.60 14.90
CA LEU A 104 -2.87 -7.79 16.10
C LEU A 104 -3.22 -8.66 17.31
N ALA A 105 -3.94 -9.77 17.13
CA ALA A 105 -4.20 -10.73 18.19
C ALA A 105 -2.90 -11.40 18.69
N ALA A 106 -1.96 -11.71 17.80
CA ALA A 106 -0.65 -12.23 18.17
C ALA A 106 0.17 -11.17 18.95
N LEU A 107 0.15 -9.91 18.53
CA LEU A 107 0.80 -8.81 19.24
C LEU A 107 0.20 -8.63 20.66
N ALA A 108 -1.13 -8.67 20.80
CA ALA A 108 -1.80 -8.55 22.07
C ALA A 108 -1.42 -9.67 23.06
N LYS A 109 -1.28 -10.91 22.58
CA LYS A 109 -0.86 -12.05 23.43
C LYS A 109 0.56 -11.88 23.97
N ASN A 110 1.45 -11.31 23.19
CA ASN A 110 2.83 -11.11 23.58
C ASN A 110 3.02 -9.93 24.56
N ASN A 111 2.05 -9.02 24.62
CA ASN A 111 2.09 -7.81 25.46
C ASN A 111 0.88 -7.70 26.39
N ALA A 112 0.41 -8.81 26.95
CA ALA A 112 -0.81 -8.85 27.75
C ALA A 112 -0.68 -8.06 29.07
N ASP A 113 -1.12 -6.80 29.07
CA ASP A 113 -1.40 -6.01 30.28
C ASP A 113 -2.92 -5.83 30.41
N PRO A 114 -3.56 -6.39 31.46
CA PRO A 114 -5.00 -6.24 31.69
C PRO A 114 -5.46 -4.80 31.87
N ARG A 115 -4.53 -3.90 32.26
CA ARG A 115 -4.83 -2.47 32.50
C ARG A 115 -4.58 -1.61 31.27
N ALA A 116 -3.97 -2.16 30.21
CA ALA A 116 -3.66 -1.40 29.02
C ALA A 116 -4.92 -0.87 28.35
N GLN A 117 -4.79 0.30 27.78
CA GLN A 117 -5.81 0.90 26.93
C GLN A 117 -5.96 0.10 25.61
N ALA A 118 -7.10 0.24 24.97
CA ALA A 118 -7.40 -0.43 23.72
C ALA A 118 -7.33 0.54 22.52
N LEU A 119 -6.77 0.09 21.41
CA LEU A 119 -6.89 0.75 20.11
C LEU A 119 -8.03 0.14 19.31
N ARG A 120 -8.75 0.99 18.61
CA ARG A 120 -9.68 0.60 17.55
C ARG A 120 -9.06 0.94 16.20
N ILE A 121 -8.89 -0.08 15.37
CA ILE A 121 -8.27 0.02 14.07
C ILE A 121 -9.36 -0.05 13.02
N ARG A 122 -9.44 0.97 12.17
CA ARG A 122 -10.30 0.98 11.00
C ARG A 122 -9.44 0.84 9.75
N LEU A 123 -9.85 -0.09 8.88
CA LEU A 123 -9.17 -0.40 7.64
C LEU A 123 -10.12 -0.13 6.47
N THR A 124 -9.64 0.59 5.48
CA THR A 124 -10.38 0.87 4.24
C THR A 124 -9.53 0.42 3.05
N LEU A 125 -10.02 -0.58 2.31
CA LEU A 125 -9.39 -1.03 1.06
C LEU A 125 -9.71 0.01 -0.03
N THR A 126 -8.70 0.70 -0.55
CA THR A 126 -8.88 1.87 -1.43
C THR A 126 -8.47 1.61 -2.87
N GLY A 127 -7.75 0.52 -3.12
CA GLY A 127 -7.33 0.15 -4.46
C GLY A 127 -6.69 -1.22 -4.49
N ALA A 128 -6.73 -1.83 -5.65
CA ALA A 128 -5.98 -3.04 -5.96
C ALA A 128 -5.72 -3.08 -7.47
N LYS A 129 -4.62 -3.71 -7.82
CA LYS A 129 -4.22 -3.96 -9.20
C LYS A 129 -3.92 -5.43 -9.36
N GLU A 130 -4.48 -6.02 -10.40
CA GLU A 130 -4.16 -7.41 -10.75
C GLU A 130 -2.69 -7.56 -11.13
N ASN A 131 -2.20 -8.75 -10.84
CA ASN A 131 -0.93 -9.18 -11.35
C ASN A 131 -1.11 -9.70 -12.79
N THR A 132 -0.22 -9.32 -13.70
CA THR A 132 -0.19 -9.89 -15.04
C THR A 132 0.84 -11.06 -15.06
N PRO A 133 0.43 -12.31 -14.75
CA PRO A 133 1.36 -13.37 -14.34
C PRO A 133 2.43 -13.68 -15.39
N VAL A 134 2.02 -13.80 -16.63
CA VAL A 134 2.93 -14.17 -17.75
C VAL A 134 3.89 -13.01 -18.07
N LEU A 135 3.36 -11.81 -18.22
CA LEU A 135 4.14 -10.61 -18.54
C LEU A 135 5.04 -10.19 -17.37
N SER A 136 4.59 -10.32 -16.13
CA SER A 136 5.41 -9.99 -14.96
C SER A 136 6.60 -10.95 -14.81
N THR A 137 6.42 -12.22 -15.15
CA THR A 137 7.51 -13.20 -15.13
C THR A 137 8.50 -12.96 -16.26
N LEU A 138 8.00 -12.71 -17.49
CA LEU A 138 8.87 -12.39 -18.65
C LEU A 138 9.65 -11.09 -18.44
N SER A 139 9.01 -10.03 -17.94
CA SER A 139 9.66 -8.74 -17.70
C SER A 139 10.77 -8.79 -16.65
N ARG A 140 10.84 -9.84 -15.83
CA ARG A 140 11.94 -10.03 -14.86
C ARG A 140 13.22 -10.58 -15.50
N PHE A 141 13.11 -11.23 -16.64
CA PHE A 141 14.21 -11.93 -17.29
C PHE A 141 14.58 -11.34 -18.67
N ASP A 142 13.82 -10.39 -19.19
CA ASP A 142 14.14 -9.74 -20.45
C ASP A 142 15.23 -8.65 -20.29
N LEU A 143 15.77 -8.19 -21.41
CA LEU A 143 16.87 -7.23 -21.44
C LEU A 143 16.52 -5.83 -20.90
N LEU A 144 15.23 -5.48 -20.85
CA LEU A 144 14.74 -4.18 -20.39
C LEU A 144 14.11 -4.24 -19.01
N GLY A 145 13.23 -5.20 -18.76
CA GLY A 145 12.52 -5.35 -17.50
C GLY A 145 13.36 -5.96 -16.39
N GLY A 146 14.28 -6.87 -16.69
CA GLY A 146 15.19 -7.50 -15.74
C GLY A 146 16.05 -6.49 -14.98
N PRO A 147 16.82 -5.63 -15.64
CA PRO A 147 17.61 -4.57 -15.00
C PRO A 147 16.73 -3.56 -14.23
N TYR A 148 15.57 -3.19 -14.76
CA TYR A 148 14.63 -2.31 -14.08
C TYR A 148 14.14 -2.93 -12.76
N ASN A 149 13.68 -4.17 -12.79
CA ASN A 149 13.20 -4.88 -11.60
C ASN A 149 14.32 -5.09 -10.57
N ALA A 150 15.57 -5.32 -11.00
CA ALA A 150 16.72 -5.41 -10.10
C ALA A 150 16.94 -4.09 -9.33
N VAL A 151 16.89 -2.95 -10.03
CA VAL A 151 17.01 -1.63 -9.39
C VAL A 151 15.85 -1.36 -8.45
N GLN A 152 14.62 -1.68 -8.84
CA GLN A 152 13.43 -1.50 -8.00
C GLN A 152 13.46 -2.39 -6.76
N ALA A 153 13.93 -3.64 -6.89
CA ALA A 153 14.06 -4.54 -5.76
C ALA A 153 15.07 -4.02 -4.72
N VAL A 154 16.23 -3.51 -5.16
CA VAL A 154 17.25 -2.89 -4.29
C VAL A 154 16.69 -1.65 -3.60
N ARG A 155 15.88 -0.86 -4.28
CA ARG A 155 15.26 0.35 -3.74
C ARG A 155 14.00 0.07 -2.92
N GLY A 156 13.52 -1.17 -2.84
CA GLY A 156 12.27 -1.54 -2.19
C GLY A 156 11.02 -0.98 -2.88
N LYS A 157 11.11 -0.63 -4.19
CA LYS A 157 10.03 -0.06 -4.98
C LYS A 157 9.25 -1.11 -5.78
N GLU A 158 8.11 -0.70 -6.35
CA GLU A 158 7.25 -1.56 -7.16
C GLU A 158 7.95 -2.03 -8.44
N GLY A 159 7.86 -3.32 -8.74
CA GLY A 159 8.37 -3.90 -9.99
C GLY A 159 7.43 -3.65 -11.16
N ALA A 160 7.94 -3.81 -12.38
CA ALA A 160 7.13 -3.72 -13.60
C ALA A 160 6.08 -4.83 -13.63
N LEU A 161 4.84 -4.49 -14.00
CA LEU A 161 3.70 -5.42 -14.16
C LEU A 161 3.39 -6.26 -12.90
N THR A 162 3.82 -5.81 -11.74
CA THR A 162 3.50 -6.43 -10.46
C THR A 162 2.20 -5.85 -9.92
N GLY A 163 1.29 -6.71 -9.46
CA GLY A 163 0.08 -6.28 -8.80
C GLY A 163 0.38 -5.60 -7.45
N SER A 164 -0.57 -4.81 -6.98
CA SER A 164 -0.44 -4.07 -5.73
C SER A 164 -1.78 -3.94 -5.03
N VAL A 165 -1.76 -3.53 -3.76
CA VAL A 165 -2.95 -3.18 -2.98
C VAL A 165 -2.72 -1.84 -2.28
N SER A 166 -3.75 -1.00 -2.28
CA SER A 166 -3.76 0.27 -1.56
C SER A 166 -4.86 0.27 -0.50
N PHE A 167 -4.56 0.82 0.66
CA PHE A 167 -5.51 0.90 1.77
C PHE A 167 -5.17 2.06 2.70
N ALA A 168 -6.18 2.50 3.45
CA ALA A 168 -6.01 3.43 4.55
C ALA A 168 -6.12 2.70 5.88
N VAL A 169 -5.34 3.16 6.84
CA VAL A 169 -5.38 2.74 8.25
C VAL A 169 -5.67 3.95 9.11
N GLU A 170 -6.68 3.86 9.95
CA GLU A 170 -7.00 4.84 10.97
C GLU A 170 -6.94 4.18 12.35
N ILE A 171 -6.22 4.78 13.27
CA ILE A 171 -5.95 4.25 14.61
C ILE A 171 -6.59 5.19 15.63
N TYR A 172 -7.59 4.70 16.34
CA TYR A 172 -8.33 5.46 17.34
C TYR A 172 -8.09 4.92 18.74
N SER A 173 -8.15 5.79 19.74
CA SER A 173 -8.39 5.37 21.12
C SER A 173 -9.78 4.73 21.21
N ALA A 174 -9.88 3.49 21.67
CA ALA A 174 -11.18 2.82 21.80
C ALA A 174 -12.09 3.46 22.86
N SER A 175 -11.52 4.12 23.87
CA SER A 175 -12.25 4.75 24.95
C SER A 175 -12.75 6.16 24.64
N THR A 176 -11.95 6.96 23.92
CA THR A 176 -12.27 8.36 23.62
C THR A 176 -12.73 8.59 22.18
N SER A 177 -12.54 7.60 21.30
CA SER A 177 -12.72 7.73 19.84
C SER A 177 -11.85 8.83 19.19
N GLU A 178 -10.82 9.28 19.88
CA GLU A 178 -9.85 10.23 19.34
C GLU A 178 -8.97 9.56 18.28
N LEU A 179 -8.72 10.23 17.16
CA LEU A 179 -7.78 9.78 16.15
C LEU A 179 -6.35 9.98 16.65
N LEU A 180 -5.61 8.89 16.80
CA LEU A 180 -4.24 8.91 17.30
C LEU A 180 -3.22 8.86 16.15
N ALA A 181 -3.51 8.12 15.10
CA ALA A 181 -2.70 8.09 13.89
C ALA A 181 -3.56 7.66 12.70
N ALA A 182 -3.14 8.05 11.51
CA ALA A 182 -3.71 7.57 10.25
C ALA A 182 -2.64 7.59 9.16
N TYR A 183 -2.75 6.69 8.21
CA TYR A 183 -1.90 6.70 7.02
C TYR A 183 -2.59 6.01 5.84
N VAL A 184 -2.18 6.36 4.64
CA VAL A 184 -2.49 5.61 3.43
C VAL A 184 -1.27 4.82 3.02
N SER A 185 -1.47 3.58 2.58
CA SER A 185 -0.39 2.68 2.23
C SER A 185 -0.65 2.03 0.88
N LYS A 186 0.43 1.86 0.10
CA LYS A 186 0.46 1.01 -1.09
C LYS A 186 1.47 -0.10 -0.87
N GLN A 187 1.00 -1.32 -0.92
CA GLN A 187 1.82 -2.50 -0.71
C GLN A 187 1.91 -3.33 -1.98
N TYR A 188 3.07 -3.86 -2.23
CA TYR A 188 3.40 -4.72 -3.36
C TYR A 188 4.46 -5.73 -2.96
N PRO A 189 4.52 -6.92 -3.60
CA PRO A 189 5.60 -7.86 -3.37
C PRO A 189 6.94 -7.27 -3.81
N ASN A 190 8.02 -7.83 -3.28
CA ASN A 190 9.34 -7.54 -3.82
C ASN A 190 9.39 -7.95 -5.30
N ALA A 191 10.05 -7.15 -6.15
CA ALA A 191 10.14 -7.38 -7.59
C ALA A 191 10.69 -8.79 -7.96
N TRP A 192 11.42 -9.44 -7.06
CA TRP A 192 11.94 -10.81 -7.22
C TRP A 192 11.09 -11.90 -6.55
N ASN A 193 9.96 -11.55 -5.93
CA ASN A 193 9.07 -12.57 -5.34
C ASN A 193 8.26 -13.26 -6.46
N LEU A 194 8.81 -14.36 -6.99
CA LEU A 194 8.19 -15.13 -8.07
C LEU A 194 6.84 -15.75 -7.65
N GLY A 195 6.71 -16.16 -6.38
CA GLY A 195 5.48 -16.76 -5.86
C GLY A 195 4.29 -15.77 -5.86
N ALA A 196 4.54 -14.50 -5.62
CA ALA A 196 3.53 -13.47 -5.71
C ALA A 196 3.10 -13.15 -7.15
N GLY A 197 3.77 -13.71 -8.15
CA GLY A 197 3.43 -13.60 -9.56
C GLY A 197 2.42 -14.65 -10.06
N ILE A 198 2.07 -15.65 -9.23
CA ILE A 198 1.19 -16.75 -9.62
C ILE A 198 -0.23 -16.46 -9.12
N GLY A 199 -1.18 -16.20 -10.05
CA GLY A 199 -2.57 -15.84 -9.76
C GLY A 199 -2.81 -14.32 -9.71
N SER A 200 -3.98 -13.87 -10.16
CA SER A 200 -4.33 -12.46 -10.36
C SER A 200 -4.25 -11.65 -9.06
N MET A 201 -4.72 -12.20 -7.94
CA MET A 201 -4.79 -11.52 -6.64
C MET A 201 -3.62 -11.85 -5.69
N SER A 202 -2.66 -12.70 -6.08
CA SER A 202 -1.59 -13.14 -5.16
C SER A 202 -0.67 -12.00 -4.73
N ALA A 203 -0.40 -11.04 -5.61
CA ALA A 203 0.37 -9.86 -5.29
C ALA A 203 -0.34 -8.96 -4.27
N SER A 204 -1.66 -8.75 -4.44
CA SER A 204 -2.48 -7.98 -3.51
C SER A 204 -2.55 -8.66 -2.13
N LYS A 205 -2.73 -9.98 -2.07
CA LYS A 205 -2.69 -10.74 -0.80
C LYS A 205 -1.33 -10.65 -0.12
N THR A 206 -0.23 -10.80 -0.87
CA THR A 206 1.13 -10.57 -0.34
C THR A 206 1.32 -9.14 0.17
N GLY A 207 0.73 -8.15 -0.51
CA GLY A 207 0.73 -6.76 -0.06
C GLY A 207 -0.04 -6.57 1.25
N ILE A 208 -1.18 -7.22 1.41
CA ILE A 208 -1.97 -7.22 2.66
C ILE A 208 -1.16 -7.83 3.81
N ASP A 209 -0.48 -8.96 3.60
CA ASP A 209 0.38 -9.58 4.63
C ASP A 209 1.47 -8.60 5.08
N LYS A 210 2.17 -7.97 4.13
CA LYS A 210 3.19 -6.96 4.44
C LYS A 210 2.63 -5.75 5.18
N GLY A 211 1.46 -5.27 4.76
CA GLY A 211 0.80 -4.15 5.41
C GLY A 211 0.39 -4.45 6.86
N ALA A 212 -0.04 -5.68 7.13
CA ALA A 212 -0.34 -6.12 8.50
C ALA A 212 0.93 -6.20 9.37
N ASP A 213 2.03 -6.72 8.83
CA ASP A 213 3.33 -6.74 9.52
C ASP A 213 3.87 -5.32 9.75
N GLU A 214 3.66 -4.40 8.78
CA GLU A 214 4.04 -2.99 8.89
C GLU A 214 3.24 -2.26 9.97
N LEU A 215 1.92 -2.52 10.08
CA LEU A 215 1.11 -1.98 11.18
C LEU A 215 1.60 -2.46 12.55
N VAL A 216 1.92 -3.74 12.70
CA VAL A 216 2.51 -4.27 13.94
C VAL A 216 3.83 -3.54 14.26
N ALA A 217 4.71 -3.40 13.27
CA ALA A 217 5.97 -2.67 13.44
C ALA A 217 5.75 -1.19 13.79
N TYR A 218 4.73 -0.56 13.19
CA TYR A 218 4.34 0.82 13.47
C TYR A 218 3.89 1.03 14.92
N LEU A 219 3.10 0.09 15.47
CA LEU A 219 2.58 0.15 16.84
C LEU A 219 3.67 -0.06 17.92
N VAL A 220 4.76 -0.78 17.59
CA VAL A 220 5.85 -1.07 18.54
C VAL A 220 7.10 -0.22 18.34
N LYS A 221 7.14 0.61 17.29
CA LYS A 221 8.30 1.44 16.94
C LYS A 221 8.58 2.47 18.03
N ARG A 222 9.88 2.58 18.41
CA ARG A 222 10.40 3.59 19.33
C ARG A 222 10.58 4.95 18.65
#